data_5b19736fcce04b91fcb33063870bb427
#
_entry.id   5b19736fcce04b91fcb33063870bb427
#
_cell.length_a   1.000
_cell.length_b   1.000
_cell.length_c   1.000
_cell.angle_alpha   90.00
_cell.angle_beta   90.00
_cell.angle_gamma   90.00
#
_symmetry.space_group_name_H-M   'P 1'
#
loop_
_entity.id
_entity.type
_entity.pdbx_description
1 polymer ?
#
loop_
_entity_poly.entity_id
_entity_poly.type
_entity_poly.pdbx_seq_one_letter_code
_entity_poly.pdbx_strand_id
1 'polypeptide(L)'
;MRLTVIGTGYLGAVHAACMADIGHDVLGVDIDTARITALSEGRPPFYEPGFDEVLTRALASGRLRFSDDLRDAARHGEVHFICVGTPQQAGSQAADLRYVNAVVDGLTPHLPASCLVVGKSTVPVGTTARLTDRIAGLAPAGVRAEVAWNPEFLREGFAVEDTLRPDRIVVGVSGREADETLRRVYAPMLRDGVPYISTDPSTAELVKAAANSFLATKISFINAMSEVCDAAGADVVTLADALGHDTRIGRQFLNAGIGFGGGCLPKDIRAFAARAEELGVGPALKFLDQVDEINRRQRTRTIALARRLAGGDLAGRRVTVLGATFKPNSDDVRDSPALAVATALHQQGADVRVHDPVGAANARRAHPELRCGSDLLTVCRDAEILLHLTEWSQYREVDPVELAGVVSEPVLIDGRNALPHDVWRGAGWTVRTLGRPYAPAQPSDTRSLNALRATIVSPATGPSPVAALSSALPNGTA
;
A
#
# COMPACT_ATOMS: atom_id res chain seq x y z
N MET A 1 -27.67 -6.48 -8.13
CA MET A 1 -27.28 -6.09 -9.50
C MET A 1 -26.26 -7.10 -10.01
N ARG A 2 -26.16 -7.26 -11.32
CA ARG A 2 -25.14 -8.11 -11.95
C ARG A 2 -23.92 -7.27 -12.29
N LEU A 3 -22.80 -7.57 -11.66
CA LEU A 3 -21.55 -6.85 -11.83
C LEU A 3 -20.49 -7.75 -12.47
N THR A 4 -19.59 -7.19 -13.25
CA THR A 4 -18.35 -7.87 -13.61
C THR A 4 -17.16 -7.08 -13.08
N VAL A 5 -16.12 -7.80 -12.66
CA VAL A 5 -14.85 -7.21 -12.24
C VAL A 5 -13.76 -7.80 -13.12
N ILE A 6 -13.24 -7.00 -14.03
CA ILE A 6 -12.27 -7.41 -15.05
C ILE A 6 -10.87 -7.01 -14.62
N GLY A 7 -10.00 -8.01 -14.46
CA GLY A 7 -8.71 -7.91 -13.79
C GLY A 7 -8.84 -8.28 -12.32
N THR A 8 -8.62 -9.57 -11.99
CA THR A 8 -8.68 -10.12 -10.63
C THR A 8 -7.29 -10.18 -9.97
N GLY A 9 -6.47 -9.16 -10.22
CA GLY A 9 -5.31 -8.88 -9.39
C GLY A 9 -5.73 -8.50 -7.97
N TYR A 10 -4.80 -7.95 -7.19
CA TYR A 10 -5.06 -7.62 -5.78
C TYR A 10 -6.35 -6.80 -5.59
N LEU A 11 -6.43 -5.63 -6.23
CA LEU A 11 -7.59 -4.75 -6.14
C LEU A 11 -8.88 -5.43 -6.62
N GLY A 12 -8.83 -6.04 -7.81
CA GLY A 12 -10.06 -6.56 -8.44
C GLY A 12 -10.61 -7.80 -7.73
N ALA A 13 -9.77 -8.69 -7.22
CA ALA A 13 -10.24 -9.87 -6.48
C ALA A 13 -10.93 -9.46 -5.17
N VAL A 14 -10.32 -8.52 -4.41
CA VAL A 14 -10.93 -7.99 -3.18
C VAL A 14 -12.25 -7.28 -3.50
N HIS A 15 -12.26 -6.42 -4.53
CA HIS A 15 -13.47 -5.72 -4.94
C HIS A 15 -14.58 -6.69 -5.35
N ALA A 16 -14.28 -7.72 -6.15
CA ALA A 16 -15.26 -8.72 -6.58
C ALA A 16 -15.88 -9.46 -5.39
N ALA A 17 -15.07 -9.95 -4.46
CA ALA A 17 -15.53 -10.68 -3.29
C ALA A 17 -16.36 -9.79 -2.35
N CYS A 18 -15.90 -8.56 -2.08
CA CYS A 18 -16.65 -7.62 -1.23
C CYS A 18 -17.98 -7.19 -1.85
N MET A 19 -18.04 -6.96 -3.18
CA MET A 19 -19.30 -6.64 -3.86
C MET A 19 -20.28 -7.81 -3.81
N ALA A 20 -19.80 -9.05 -3.91
CA ALA A 20 -20.64 -10.25 -3.77
C ALA A 20 -21.11 -10.42 -2.31
N ASP A 21 -20.26 -10.16 -1.33
CA ASP A 21 -20.58 -10.26 0.10
C ASP A 21 -21.69 -9.26 0.52
N ILE A 22 -21.72 -8.07 -0.07
CA ILE A 22 -22.79 -7.08 0.16
C ILE A 22 -24.05 -7.32 -0.68
N GLY A 23 -24.10 -8.39 -1.51
CA GLY A 23 -25.33 -8.89 -2.12
C GLY A 23 -25.46 -8.72 -3.64
N HIS A 24 -24.41 -8.33 -4.36
CA HIS A 24 -24.41 -8.31 -5.82
C HIS A 24 -24.13 -9.71 -6.40
N ASP A 25 -24.60 -9.99 -7.64
CA ASP A 25 -24.19 -11.17 -8.40
C ASP A 25 -22.99 -10.78 -9.26
N VAL A 26 -21.81 -11.30 -8.91
CA VAL A 26 -20.51 -10.84 -9.40
C VAL A 26 -19.80 -11.92 -10.21
N LEU A 27 -19.31 -11.56 -11.40
CA LEU A 27 -18.40 -12.37 -12.20
C LEU A 27 -17.02 -11.68 -12.23
N GLY A 28 -16.03 -12.29 -11.59
CA GLY A 28 -14.62 -11.90 -11.71
C GLY A 28 -14.03 -12.47 -13.02
N VAL A 29 -13.28 -11.66 -13.77
CA VAL A 29 -12.70 -12.10 -15.05
C VAL A 29 -11.22 -11.71 -15.10
N ASP A 30 -10.37 -12.67 -15.47
CA ASP A 30 -8.94 -12.44 -15.70
C ASP A 30 -8.40 -13.38 -16.78
N ILE A 31 -7.40 -12.94 -17.51
CA ILE A 31 -6.72 -13.78 -18.53
C ILE A 31 -5.78 -14.82 -17.91
N ASP A 32 -5.42 -14.68 -16.63
CA ASP A 32 -4.58 -15.62 -15.89
C ASP A 32 -5.45 -16.77 -15.36
N THR A 33 -5.47 -17.89 -16.12
CA THR A 33 -6.25 -19.08 -15.78
C THR A 33 -5.84 -19.70 -14.46
N ALA A 34 -4.55 -19.62 -14.07
CA ALA A 34 -4.09 -20.14 -12.79
C ALA A 34 -4.68 -19.33 -11.62
N ARG A 35 -4.75 -18.01 -11.77
CA ARG A 35 -5.39 -17.12 -10.79
C ARG A 35 -6.89 -17.38 -10.70
N ILE A 36 -7.58 -17.51 -11.83
CA ILE A 36 -9.01 -17.83 -11.89
C ILE A 36 -9.29 -19.16 -11.19
N THR A 37 -8.49 -20.17 -11.45
CA THR A 37 -8.63 -21.49 -10.79
C THR A 37 -8.45 -21.36 -9.27
N ALA A 38 -7.38 -20.70 -8.82
CA ALA A 38 -7.11 -20.51 -7.39
C ALA A 38 -8.27 -19.76 -6.68
N LEU A 39 -8.73 -18.65 -7.26
CA LEU A 39 -9.84 -17.87 -6.70
C LEU A 39 -11.15 -18.66 -6.68
N SER A 40 -11.43 -19.45 -7.73
CA SER A 40 -12.64 -20.30 -7.81
C SER A 40 -12.65 -21.40 -6.74
N GLU A 41 -11.47 -21.85 -6.32
CA GLU A 41 -11.28 -22.83 -5.25
C GLU A 41 -11.20 -22.20 -3.84
N GLY A 42 -11.41 -20.87 -3.73
CA GLY A 42 -11.33 -20.13 -2.48
C GLY A 42 -9.90 -19.92 -1.97
N ARG A 43 -8.88 -20.00 -2.84
CA ARG A 43 -7.46 -19.79 -2.49
C ARG A 43 -6.99 -18.43 -3.01
N PRO A 44 -6.79 -17.42 -2.14
CA PRO A 44 -6.23 -16.13 -2.55
C PRO A 44 -4.83 -16.27 -3.16
N PRO A 45 -4.54 -15.62 -4.30
CA PRO A 45 -3.23 -15.65 -4.91
C PRO A 45 -2.23 -14.64 -4.30
N PHE A 46 -2.61 -13.96 -3.23
CA PHE A 46 -1.83 -12.96 -2.49
C PHE A 46 -2.28 -12.93 -1.03
N TYR A 47 -1.47 -12.35 -0.16
CA TYR A 47 -1.81 -12.17 1.24
C TYR A 47 -2.57 -10.86 1.48
N GLU A 48 -3.77 -10.96 2.07
CA GLU A 48 -4.58 -9.82 2.54
C GLU A 48 -5.38 -10.26 3.76
N PRO A 49 -5.24 -9.59 4.92
CA PRO A 49 -6.01 -9.93 6.12
C PRO A 49 -7.52 -9.88 5.88
N GLY A 50 -8.23 -10.95 6.28
CA GLY A 50 -9.69 -11.07 6.17
C GLY A 50 -10.21 -11.39 4.76
N PHE A 51 -9.35 -11.51 3.75
CA PHE A 51 -9.79 -11.80 2.39
C PHE A 51 -10.22 -13.26 2.22
N ASP A 52 -9.54 -14.21 2.86
CA ASP A 52 -9.92 -15.64 2.84
C ASP A 52 -11.38 -15.84 3.26
N GLU A 53 -11.78 -15.19 4.37
CA GLU A 53 -13.12 -15.30 4.91
C GLU A 53 -14.18 -14.67 3.98
N VAL A 54 -13.89 -13.49 3.42
CA VAL A 54 -14.81 -12.81 2.50
C VAL A 54 -14.95 -13.60 1.21
N LEU A 55 -13.84 -14.09 0.63
CA LEU A 55 -13.84 -14.91 -0.57
C LEU A 55 -14.66 -16.19 -0.36
N THR A 56 -14.43 -16.90 0.74
CA THR A 56 -15.16 -18.11 1.09
C THR A 56 -16.66 -17.86 1.22
N ARG A 57 -17.09 -16.82 1.94
CA ARG A 57 -18.50 -16.46 2.08
C ARG A 57 -19.14 -16.10 0.74
N ALA A 58 -18.44 -15.29 -0.07
CA ALA A 58 -18.93 -14.86 -1.38
C ALA A 58 -19.15 -16.06 -2.33
N LEU A 59 -18.20 -16.99 -2.40
CA LEU A 59 -18.31 -18.23 -3.17
C LEU A 59 -19.46 -19.12 -2.67
N ALA A 60 -19.51 -19.35 -1.34
CA ALA A 60 -20.55 -20.20 -0.73
C ALA A 60 -21.98 -19.64 -0.94
N SER A 61 -22.12 -18.32 -1.05
CA SER A 61 -23.40 -17.68 -1.35
C SER A 61 -23.88 -17.89 -2.79
N GLY A 62 -23.03 -18.40 -3.69
CA GLY A 62 -23.28 -18.53 -5.11
C GLY A 62 -23.29 -17.20 -5.88
N ARG A 63 -23.01 -16.07 -5.21
CA ARG A 63 -23.00 -14.73 -5.83
C ARG A 63 -21.67 -14.34 -6.45
N LEU A 64 -20.60 -15.08 -6.20
CA LEU A 64 -19.28 -14.87 -6.81
C LEU A 64 -18.92 -16.06 -7.68
N ARG A 65 -18.55 -15.78 -8.91
CA ARG A 65 -18.01 -16.74 -9.85
C ARG A 65 -16.83 -16.11 -10.59
N PHE A 66 -16.02 -16.96 -11.22
CA PHE A 66 -14.87 -16.51 -12.00
C PHE A 66 -14.87 -17.12 -13.39
N SER A 67 -14.33 -16.41 -14.38
CA SER A 67 -14.15 -16.83 -15.77
C SER A 67 -12.88 -16.25 -16.36
N ASP A 68 -12.35 -16.86 -17.40
CA ASP A 68 -11.24 -16.34 -18.21
C ASP A 68 -11.69 -15.77 -19.56
N ASP A 69 -13.00 -15.70 -19.82
CA ASP A 69 -13.58 -15.19 -21.06
C ASP A 69 -14.32 -13.85 -20.87
N LEU A 70 -13.88 -12.81 -21.59
CA LEU A 70 -14.54 -11.51 -21.63
C LEU A 70 -15.96 -11.55 -22.22
N ARG A 71 -16.29 -12.58 -23.03
CA ARG A 71 -17.65 -12.77 -23.55
C ARG A 71 -18.63 -13.13 -22.44
N ASP A 72 -18.17 -13.88 -21.45
CA ASP A 72 -18.96 -14.17 -20.26
C ASP A 72 -19.22 -12.90 -19.47
N ALA A 73 -18.19 -12.04 -19.32
CA ALA A 73 -18.34 -10.73 -18.72
C ALA A 73 -19.42 -9.90 -19.44
N ALA A 74 -19.33 -9.80 -20.77
CA ALA A 74 -20.29 -9.04 -21.58
C ALA A 74 -21.74 -9.51 -21.40
N ARG A 75 -21.96 -10.84 -21.32
CA ARG A 75 -23.30 -11.44 -21.14
C ARG A 75 -23.85 -11.30 -19.73
N HIS A 76 -22.96 -11.30 -18.73
CA HIS A 76 -23.34 -11.30 -17.32
C HIS A 76 -23.68 -9.89 -16.80
N GLY A 77 -22.81 -8.93 -17.04
CA GLY A 77 -22.82 -7.64 -16.35
C GLY A 77 -23.80 -6.62 -16.92
N GLU A 78 -24.43 -5.86 -16.06
CA GLU A 78 -25.04 -4.57 -16.36
C GLU A 78 -24.11 -3.41 -15.96
N VAL A 79 -23.11 -3.70 -15.08
CA VAL A 79 -22.01 -2.79 -14.74
C VAL A 79 -20.69 -3.57 -14.81
N HIS A 80 -19.73 -3.05 -15.56
CA HIS A 80 -18.43 -3.68 -15.80
C HIS A 80 -17.30 -2.85 -15.17
N PHE A 81 -16.71 -3.33 -14.08
CA PHE A 81 -15.57 -2.68 -13.44
C PHE A 81 -14.25 -3.11 -14.08
N ILE A 82 -13.45 -2.16 -14.56
CA ILE A 82 -12.10 -2.39 -15.08
C ILE A 82 -11.09 -2.16 -13.96
N CYS A 83 -10.47 -3.26 -13.49
CA CYS A 83 -9.54 -3.29 -12.35
C CYS A 83 -8.14 -3.79 -12.75
N VAL A 84 -7.79 -3.73 -14.04
CA VAL A 84 -6.49 -4.19 -14.54
C VAL A 84 -5.35 -3.26 -14.12
N GLY A 85 -4.15 -3.82 -14.06
CA GLY A 85 -2.95 -3.05 -13.71
C GLY A 85 -2.60 -1.97 -14.76
N THR A 86 -2.03 -0.87 -14.30
CA THR A 86 -1.47 0.20 -15.13
C THR A 86 -0.01 0.41 -14.74
N PRO A 87 0.89 -0.51 -15.13
CA PRO A 87 2.31 -0.40 -14.81
C PRO A 87 2.93 0.81 -15.52
N GLN A 88 4.15 1.15 -15.14
CA GLN A 88 4.93 2.14 -15.87
C GLN A 88 5.36 1.58 -17.23
N GLN A 89 5.32 2.39 -18.29
CA GLN A 89 5.81 2.00 -19.61
C GLN A 89 7.32 1.74 -19.57
N ALA A 90 7.77 0.72 -20.32
CA ALA A 90 9.20 0.47 -20.46
C ALA A 90 9.90 1.67 -21.12
N GLY A 91 10.94 2.19 -20.48
CA GLY A 91 11.72 3.33 -20.99
C GLY A 91 11.03 4.70 -20.84
N SER A 92 9.90 4.80 -20.15
CA SER A 92 9.16 6.03 -19.90
C SER A 92 8.64 6.09 -18.48
N GLN A 93 8.30 7.28 -18.00
CA GLN A 93 7.60 7.47 -16.71
C GLN A 93 6.06 7.41 -16.85
N ALA A 94 5.54 7.39 -18.07
CA ALA A 94 4.11 7.34 -18.36
C ALA A 94 3.48 6.01 -17.95
N ALA A 95 2.17 6.03 -17.66
CA ALA A 95 1.40 4.81 -17.38
C ALA A 95 1.15 4.00 -18.66
N ASP A 96 1.24 2.68 -18.56
CA ASP A 96 0.90 1.76 -19.63
C ASP A 96 -0.59 1.41 -19.59
N LEU A 97 -1.33 1.86 -20.58
CA LEU A 97 -2.78 1.65 -20.70
C LEU A 97 -3.16 0.50 -21.62
N ARG A 98 -2.20 -0.30 -22.11
CA ARG A 98 -2.48 -1.42 -23.02
C ARG A 98 -3.48 -2.41 -22.44
N TYR A 99 -3.39 -2.70 -21.14
CA TYR A 99 -4.31 -3.62 -20.48
C TYR A 99 -5.74 -3.06 -20.39
N VAL A 100 -5.89 -1.76 -20.09
CA VAL A 100 -7.19 -1.08 -20.08
C VAL A 100 -7.81 -1.09 -21.48
N ASN A 101 -7.02 -0.77 -22.50
CA ASN A 101 -7.46 -0.79 -23.89
C ASN A 101 -7.86 -2.23 -24.34
N ALA A 102 -7.06 -3.23 -23.96
CA ALA A 102 -7.35 -4.63 -24.30
C ALA A 102 -8.67 -5.13 -23.69
N VAL A 103 -8.99 -4.70 -22.44
CA VAL A 103 -10.29 -5.01 -21.84
C VAL A 103 -11.42 -4.37 -22.64
N VAL A 104 -11.31 -3.10 -22.99
CA VAL A 104 -12.33 -2.40 -23.78
C VAL A 104 -12.52 -3.05 -25.15
N ASP A 105 -11.43 -3.38 -25.84
CA ASP A 105 -11.45 -4.01 -27.16
C ASP A 105 -12.08 -5.42 -27.13
N GLY A 106 -11.79 -6.18 -26.08
CA GLY A 106 -12.30 -7.54 -25.94
C GLY A 106 -13.73 -7.62 -25.40
N LEU A 107 -14.16 -6.63 -24.59
CA LEU A 107 -15.49 -6.62 -23.98
C LEU A 107 -16.54 -6.02 -24.93
N THR A 108 -16.24 -4.83 -25.47
CA THR A 108 -17.25 -3.96 -26.12
C THR A 108 -17.95 -4.60 -27.31
N PRO A 109 -17.27 -5.33 -28.23
CA PRO A 109 -17.95 -5.96 -29.39
C PRO A 109 -18.95 -7.04 -29.00
N HIS A 110 -18.90 -7.53 -27.76
CA HIS A 110 -19.76 -8.63 -27.29
C HIS A 110 -20.90 -8.18 -26.37
N LEU A 111 -21.04 -6.88 -26.13
CA LEU A 111 -22.11 -6.34 -25.29
C LEU A 111 -23.50 -6.58 -25.94
N PRO A 112 -24.39 -7.30 -25.23
CA PRO A 112 -25.72 -7.62 -25.80
C PRO A 112 -26.73 -6.50 -25.59
N ALA A 113 -26.48 -5.57 -24.68
CA ALA A 113 -27.39 -4.49 -24.31
C ALA A 113 -26.57 -3.29 -23.76
N SER A 114 -27.27 -2.17 -23.63
CA SER A 114 -26.68 -0.97 -22.99
C SER A 114 -26.30 -1.26 -21.56
N CYS A 115 -25.13 -0.73 -21.14
CA CYS A 115 -24.51 -1.01 -19.85
C CYS A 115 -23.63 0.17 -19.36
N LEU A 116 -23.11 0.06 -18.16
CA LEU A 116 -22.13 0.99 -17.60
C LEU A 116 -20.75 0.33 -17.51
N VAL A 117 -19.74 0.94 -18.11
CA VAL A 117 -18.33 0.56 -17.95
C VAL A 117 -17.66 1.50 -16.97
N VAL A 118 -17.06 0.97 -15.90
CA VAL A 118 -16.52 1.74 -14.79
C VAL A 118 -15.03 1.47 -14.63
N GLY A 119 -14.19 2.45 -14.91
CA GLY A 119 -12.76 2.32 -14.63
C GLY A 119 -12.45 2.51 -13.13
N LYS A 120 -11.72 1.57 -12.53
CA LYS A 120 -11.18 1.70 -11.16
C LYS A 120 -9.67 1.85 -11.14
N SER A 121 -8.98 1.43 -12.18
CA SER A 121 -7.52 1.55 -12.29
C SER A 121 -7.05 3.00 -12.20
N THR A 122 -5.86 3.23 -11.66
CA THR A 122 -5.24 4.56 -11.67
C THR A 122 -4.75 4.87 -13.08
N VAL A 123 -5.25 5.94 -13.67
CA VAL A 123 -4.96 6.33 -15.06
C VAL A 123 -4.63 7.82 -15.18
N PRO A 124 -3.95 8.23 -16.25
CA PRO A 124 -3.76 9.64 -16.60
C PRO A 124 -5.10 10.31 -16.93
N VAL A 125 -5.23 11.59 -16.53
CA VAL A 125 -6.41 12.41 -16.83
C VAL A 125 -6.68 12.49 -18.34
N GLY A 126 -7.95 12.36 -18.71
CA GLY A 126 -8.43 12.30 -20.11
C GLY A 126 -8.58 10.87 -20.65
N THR A 127 -8.31 9.86 -19.84
CA THR A 127 -8.50 8.44 -20.23
C THR A 127 -9.94 8.11 -20.46
N THR A 128 -10.87 8.55 -19.60
CA THR A 128 -12.32 8.29 -19.75
C THR A 128 -12.86 8.81 -21.07
N ALA A 129 -12.52 10.04 -21.45
CA ALA A 129 -12.96 10.62 -22.72
C ALA A 129 -12.51 9.77 -23.92
N ARG A 130 -11.22 9.38 -23.94
CA ARG A 130 -10.65 8.53 -24.99
C ARG A 130 -11.31 7.14 -25.04
N LEU A 131 -11.61 6.55 -23.88
CA LEU A 131 -12.30 5.26 -23.82
C LEU A 131 -13.76 5.37 -24.26
N THR A 132 -14.43 6.48 -23.98
CA THR A 132 -15.79 6.76 -24.48
C THR A 132 -15.85 6.72 -26.01
N ASP A 133 -14.93 7.45 -26.68
CA ASP A 133 -14.83 7.45 -28.15
C ASP A 133 -14.51 6.05 -28.69
N ARG A 134 -13.59 5.33 -28.05
CA ARG A 134 -13.20 3.97 -28.44
C ARG A 134 -14.36 3.00 -28.31
N ILE A 135 -15.09 3.00 -27.21
CA ILE A 135 -16.26 2.17 -26.96
C ILE A 135 -17.37 2.48 -27.98
N ALA A 136 -17.63 3.76 -28.25
CA ALA A 136 -18.61 4.17 -29.24
C ALA A 136 -18.32 3.61 -30.65
N GLY A 137 -17.03 3.50 -31.00
CA GLY A 137 -16.59 2.92 -32.28
C GLY A 137 -16.65 1.37 -32.35
N LEU A 138 -16.68 0.70 -31.20
CA LEU A 138 -16.63 -0.77 -31.09
C LEU A 138 -17.98 -1.42 -30.75
N ALA A 139 -18.89 -0.66 -30.14
CA ALA A 139 -20.15 -1.18 -29.64
C ALA A 139 -21.06 -1.67 -30.79
N PRO A 140 -21.80 -2.77 -30.60
CA PRO A 140 -22.78 -3.23 -31.56
C PRO A 140 -23.88 -2.17 -31.83
N ALA A 141 -24.46 -2.20 -33.03
CA ALA A 141 -25.49 -1.24 -33.39
C ALA A 141 -26.66 -1.25 -32.39
N GLY A 142 -27.06 -0.08 -31.91
CA GLY A 142 -28.13 0.09 -30.92
C GLY A 142 -27.71 -0.14 -29.46
N VAL A 143 -26.47 -0.59 -29.18
CA VAL A 143 -25.94 -0.73 -27.84
C VAL A 143 -25.20 0.56 -27.42
N ARG A 144 -25.55 1.09 -26.26
CA ARG A 144 -24.88 2.27 -25.65
C ARG A 144 -24.15 1.82 -24.36
N ALA A 145 -22.84 1.95 -24.32
CA ALA A 145 -22.09 1.73 -23.12
C ALA A 145 -21.55 3.09 -22.62
N GLU A 146 -22.11 3.55 -21.50
CA GLU A 146 -21.62 4.76 -20.83
C GLU A 146 -20.34 4.46 -20.06
N VAL A 147 -19.42 5.40 -20.00
CA VAL A 147 -18.14 5.25 -19.28
C VAL A 147 -18.15 6.16 -18.07
N ALA A 148 -17.82 5.60 -16.90
CA ALA A 148 -17.60 6.32 -15.66
C ALA A 148 -16.22 6.01 -15.09
N TRP A 149 -15.71 6.87 -14.21
CA TRP A 149 -14.48 6.61 -13.48
C TRP A 149 -14.72 6.62 -11.99
N ASN A 150 -14.35 5.54 -11.33
CA ASN A 150 -14.47 5.37 -9.89
C ASN A 150 -13.12 4.92 -9.32
N PRO A 151 -12.19 5.87 -9.08
CA PRO A 151 -10.88 5.54 -8.54
C PRO A 151 -11.01 4.84 -7.18
N GLU A 152 -10.05 3.98 -6.89
CA GLU A 152 -9.93 3.30 -5.61
C GLU A 152 -8.99 4.07 -4.67
N PHE A 153 -9.18 3.89 -3.36
CA PHE A 153 -8.33 4.48 -2.32
C PHE A 153 -7.88 3.43 -1.30
N LEU A 154 -7.84 2.18 -1.73
CA LEU A 154 -7.51 1.04 -0.89
C LEU A 154 -6.06 1.08 -0.42
N ARG A 155 -5.85 0.55 0.78
CA ARG A 155 -4.53 0.28 1.33
C ARG A 155 -4.33 -1.24 1.35
N GLU A 156 -3.31 -1.76 0.68
CA GLU A 156 -2.92 -3.17 0.83
C GLU A 156 -2.76 -3.50 2.32
N GLY A 157 -3.22 -4.69 2.76
CA GLY A 157 -3.29 -5.05 4.17
C GLY A 157 -4.50 -4.51 4.94
N PHE A 158 -5.33 -3.68 4.28
CA PHE A 158 -6.61 -3.17 4.78
C PHE A 158 -7.65 -3.10 3.67
N ALA A 159 -7.43 -3.80 2.55
CA ALA A 159 -8.23 -3.62 1.34
C ALA A 159 -9.67 -4.11 1.51
N VAL A 160 -9.90 -5.14 2.31
CA VAL A 160 -11.26 -5.60 2.65
C VAL A 160 -12.02 -4.52 3.41
N GLU A 161 -11.41 -3.97 4.47
CA GLU A 161 -12.03 -2.90 5.27
C GLU A 161 -12.27 -1.64 4.44
N ASP A 162 -11.23 -1.20 3.70
CA ASP A 162 -11.31 -0.01 2.85
C ASP A 162 -12.30 -0.18 1.68
N THR A 163 -12.63 -1.42 1.26
CA THR A 163 -13.67 -1.69 0.27
C THR A 163 -15.06 -1.64 0.88
N LEU A 164 -15.24 -2.25 2.05
CA LEU A 164 -16.55 -2.34 2.71
C LEU A 164 -16.93 -1.05 3.44
N ARG A 165 -15.95 -0.33 3.99
CA ARG A 165 -16.12 0.93 4.74
C ARG A 165 -15.13 1.99 4.28
N PRO A 166 -15.22 2.44 3.02
CA PRO A 166 -14.31 3.44 2.49
C PRO A 166 -14.50 4.80 3.17
N ASP A 167 -13.42 5.55 3.35
CA ASP A 167 -13.50 6.94 3.83
C ASP A 167 -14.37 7.81 2.92
N ARG A 168 -14.42 7.50 1.64
CA ARG A 168 -15.20 8.18 0.62
C ARG A 168 -15.33 7.34 -0.66
N ILE A 169 -16.38 7.60 -1.41
CA ILE A 169 -16.57 7.10 -2.78
C ILE A 169 -16.54 8.31 -3.73
N VAL A 170 -15.65 8.29 -4.72
CA VAL A 170 -15.57 9.32 -5.77
C VAL A 170 -15.98 8.69 -7.08
N VAL A 171 -16.88 9.33 -7.81
CA VAL A 171 -17.30 8.88 -9.13
C VAL A 171 -17.29 10.04 -10.14
N GLY A 172 -16.66 9.81 -11.28
CA GLY A 172 -16.67 10.70 -12.42
C GLY A 172 -17.67 10.18 -13.44
N VAL A 173 -18.73 10.95 -13.67
CA VAL A 173 -19.82 10.57 -14.56
C VAL A 173 -20.15 11.71 -15.52
N SER A 174 -20.64 11.36 -16.72
CA SER A 174 -21.09 12.34 -17.70
C SER A 174 -22.61 12.49 -17.73
N GLY A 175 -23.35 11.56 -17.09
CA GLY A 175 -24.79 11.52 -17.12
C GLY A 175 -25.39 11.10 -15.78
N ARG A 176 -26.67 11.46 -15.61
CA ARG A 176 -27.45 11.13 -14.40
C ARG A 176 -27.69 9.63 -14.25
N GLU A 177 -27.84 8.89 -15.32
CA GLU A 177 -28.11 7.45 -15.31
C GLU A 177 -26.94 6.66 -14.74
N ALA A 178 -25.69 7.03 -15.10
CA ALA A 178 -24.48 6.44 -14.54
C ALA A 178 -24.35 6.75 -13.04
N ASP A 179 -24.64 8.00 -12.61
CA ASP A 179 -24.61 8.37 -11.19
C ASP A 179 -25.63 7.56 -10.37
N GLU A 180 -26.87 7.48 -10.84
CA GLU A 180 -27.92 6.70 -10.17
C GLU A 180 -27.59 5.21 -10.13
N THR A 181 -26.96 4.68 -11.16
CA THR A 181 -26.50 3.28 -11.21
C THR A 181 -25.42 3.02 -10.19
N LEU A 182 -24.39 3.89 -10.10
CA LEU A 182 -23.33 3.74 -9.11
C LEU A 182 -23.84 3.94 -7.67
N ARG A 183 -24.81 4.83 -7.45
CA ARG A 183 -25.49 4.93 -6.14
C ARG A 183 -26.21 3.64 -5.74
N ARG A 184 -26.79 2.91 -6.70
CA ARG A 184 -27.38 1.60 -6.42
C ARG A 184 -26.33 0.54 -6.11
N VAL A 185 -25.18 0.56 -6.82
CA VAL A 185 -24.06 -0.34 -6.53
C VAL A 185 -23.56 -0.13 -5.10
N TYR A 186 -23.35 1.13 -4.69
CA TYR A 186 -22.79 1.48 -3.37
C TYR A 186 -23.86 1.74 -2.30
N ALA A 187 -25.14 1.38 -2.55
CA ALA A 187 -26.23 1.69 -1.65
C ALA A 187 -26.02 1.22 -0.18
N PRO A 188 -25.44 0.04 0.10
CA PRO A 188 -25.14 -0.33 1.49
C PRO A 188 -24.21 0.66 2.18
N MET A 189 -23.12 1.05 1.56
CA MET A 189 -22.12 1.99 2.11
C MET A 189 -22.72 3.39 2.29
N LEU A 190 -23.58 3.83 1.36
CA LEU A 190 -24.24 5.12 1.44
C LEU A 190 -25.24 5.17 2.61
N ARG A 191 -25.92 4.05 2.92
CA ARG A 191 -26.79 3.95 4.10
C ARG A 191 -25.99 4.04 5.41
N ASP A 192 -24.73 3.58 5.39
CA ASP A 192 -23.81 3.68 6.52
C ASP A 192 -23.15 5.08 6.65
N GLY A 193 -23.55 6.02 5.79
CA GLY A 193 -23.08 7.40 5.86
C GLY A 193 -21.77 7.70 5.16
N VAL A 194 -21.25 6.78 4.32
CA VAL A 194 -20.03 7.01 3.55
C VAL A 194 -20.24 8.20 2.60
N PRO A 195 -19.34 9.21 2.62
CA PRO A 195 -19.39 10.33 1.69
C PRO A 195 -19.33 9.88 0.23
N TYR A 196 -20.26 10.35 -0.60
CA TYR A 196 -20.31 10.07 -2.04
C TYR A 196 -20.14 11.37 -2.81
N ILE A 197 -19.07 11.45 -3.58
CA ILE A 197 -18.67 12.62 -4.36
C ILE A 197 -18.88 12.29 -5.83
N SER A 198 -19.92 12.86 -6.43
CA SER A 198 -20.17 12.81 -7.87
C SER A 198 -19.57 14.04 -8.53
N THR A 199 -18.77 13.82 -9.56
CA THR A 199 -18.07 14.87 -10.29
C THR A 199 -17.92 14.49 -11.77
N ASP A 200 -17.24 15.31 -12.57
CA ASP A 200 -16.85 14.96 -13.94
C ASP A 200 -15.71 13.90 -13.95
N PRO A 201 -15.57 13.16 -15.06
CA PRO A 201 -14.57 12.11 -15.17
C PRO A 201 -13.12 12.59 -14.98
N SER A 202 -12.78 13.76 -15.53
CA SER A 202 -11.41 14.29 -15.43
C SER A 202 -11.02 14.62 -13.98
N THR A 203 -11.94 15.19 -13.23
CA THR A 203 -11.76 15.45 -11.80
C THR A 203 -11.59 14.13 -11.02
N ALA A 204 -12.42 13.11 -11.30
CA ALA A 204 -12.30 11.81 -10.62
C ALA A 204 -10.96 11.11 -10.92
N GLU A 205 -10.46 11.17 -12.16
CA GLU A 205 -9.14 10.67 -12.53
C GLU A 205 -8.02 11.41 -11.78
N LEU A 206 -8.12 12.75 -11.67
CA LEU A 206 -7.14 13.59 -10.98
C LEU A 206 -7.11 13.35 -9.46
N VAL A 207 -8.25 13.13 -8.81
CA VAL A 207 -8.33 12.95 -7.34
C VAL A 207 -7.39 11.83 -6.87
N LYS A 208 -7.31 10.71 -7.60
CA LYS A 208 -6.44 9.61 -7.22
C LYS A 208 -4.97 9.98 -7.32
N ALA A 209 -4.55 10.55 -8.45
CA ALA A 209 -3.16 10.94 -8.67
C ALA A 209 -2.73 12.03 -7.70
N ALA A 210 -3.58 13.03 -7.46
CA ALA A 210 -3.34 14.11 -6.52
C ALA A 210 -3.23 13.60 -5.07
N ALA A 211 -4.14 12.70 -4.64
CA ALA A 211 -4.09 12.12 -3.30
C ALA A 211 -2.79 11.33 -3.07
N ASN A 212 -2.41 10.45 -4.01
CA ASN A 212 -1.17 9.68 -3.90
C ASN A 212 0.08 10.58 -3.90
N SER A 213 0.08 11.65 -4.72
CA SER A 213 1.17 12.62 -4.74
C SER A 213 1.30 13.40 -3.43
N PHE A 214 0.18 13.78 -2.82
CA PHE A 214 0.18 14.46 -1.54
C PHE A 214 0.66 13.54 -0.40
N LEU A 215 0.22 12.28 -0.38
CA LEU A 215 0.69 11.30 0.59
C LEU A 215 2.20 11.02 0.46
N ALA A 216 2.70 10.87 -0.76
CA ALA A 216 4.13 10.73 -1.03
C ALA A 216 4.92 11.98 -0.56
N THR A 217 4.37 13.18 -0.78
CA THR A 217 4.96 14.44 -0.32
C THR A 217 5.05 14.50 1.20
N LYS A 218 4.02 14.09 1.94
CA LYS A 218 4.06 14.02 3.41
C LYS A 218 5.20 13.12 3.92
N ILE A 219 5.35 11.93 3.33
CA ILE A 219 6.42 10.99 3.70
C ILE A 219 7.80 11.59 3.36
N SER A 220 7.97 12.15 2.17
CA SER A 220 9.25 12.75 1.79
C SER A 220 9.56 14.01 2.59
N PHE A 221 8.55 14.80 2.97
CA PHE A 221 8.72 15.95 3.85
C PHE A 221 9.30 15.53 5.21
N ILE A 222 8.68 14.57 5.89
CA ILE A 222 9.19 14.13 7.21
C ILE A 222 10.56 13.44 7.09
N ASN A 223 10.83 12.78 5.97
CA ASN A 223 12.14 12.21 5.68
C ASN A 223 13.21 13.29 5.46
N ALA A 224 12.89 14.41 4.79
CA ALA A 224 13.78 15.56 4.71
C ALA A 224 14.01 16.17 6.10
N MET A 225 12.96 16.27 6.93
CA MET A 225 13.11 16.72 8.32
C MET A 225 13.99 15.78 9.14
N SER A 226 14.00 14.47 8.86
CA SER A 226 14.94 13.55 9.54
C SER A 226 16.41 13.89 9.27
N GLU A 227 16.73 14.41 8.08
CA GLU A 227 18.09 14.88 7.77
C GLU A 227 18.45 16.14 8.54
N VAL A 228 17.49 17.06 8.67
CA VAL A 228 17.66 18.28 9.48
C VAL A 228 17.81 17.91 10.97
N CYS A 229 17.02 16.97 11.47
CA CYS A 229 17.11 16.48 12.84
C CYS A 229 18.47 15.85 13.13
N ASP A 230 19.01 15.02 12.21
CA ASP A 230 20.35 14.45 12.36
C ASP A 230 21.45 15.54 12.48
N ALA A 231 21.34 16.60 11.68
CA ALA A 231 22.30 17.71 11.70
C ALA A 231 22.15 18.62 12.93
N ALA A 232 20.92 18.78 13.44
CA ALA A 232 20.59 19.67 14.55
C ALA A 232 20.62 18.98 15.93
N GLY A 233 20.74 17.63 15.98
CA GLY A 233 20.60 16.87 17.21
C GLY A 233 19.16 16.78 17.74
N ALA A 234 18.16 16.93 16.86
CA ALA A 234 16.74 16.88 17.20
C ALA A 234 16.14 15.48 16.95
N ASP A 235 14.92 15.22 17.49
CA ASP A 235 14.19 13.96 17.34
C ASP A 235 13.04 14.14 16.34
N VAL A 236 13.12 13.45 15.21
CA VAL A 236 12.12 13.52 14.13
C VAL A 236 10.76 12.92 14.53
N VAL A 237 10.73 11.97 15.48
CA VAL A 237 9.47 11.37 15.96
C VAL A 237 8.70 12.40 16.77
N THR A 238 9.38 13.05 17.73
CA THR A 238 8.79 14.14 18.50
C THR A 238 8.36 15.32 17.61
N LEU A 239 9.17 15.65 16.60
CA LEU A 239 8.82 16.67 15.61
C LEU A 239 7.52 16.29 14.85
N ALA A 240 7.43 15.04 14.38
CA ALA A 240 6.26 14.54 13.65
C ALA A 240 5.01 14.54 14.53
N ASP A 241 5.12 14.18 15.79
CA ASP A 241 4.02 14.20 16.76
C ASP A 241 3.54 15.63 17.01
N ALA A 242 4.48 16.57 17.23
CA ALA A 242 4.13 17.98 17.40
C ALA A 242 3.43 18.58 16.18
N LEU A 243 3.91 18.30 14.97
CA LEU A 243 3.25 18.69 13.72
C LEU A 243 1.87 18.04 13.59
N GLY A 244 1.73 16.79 14.00
CA GLY A 244 0.50 16.02 13.92
C GLY A 244 -0.64 16.52 14.81
N HIS A 245 -0.35 17.29 15.87
CA HIS A 245 -1.35 17.95 16.71
C HIS A 245 -2.04 19.14 16.02
N ASP A 246 -1.45 19.72 14.99
CA ASP A 246 -2.15 20.68 14.14
C ASP A 246 -3.13 19.94 13.23
N THR A 247 -4.44 20.18 13.43
CA THR A 247 -5.53 19.53 12.68
C THR A 247 -5.47 19.81 11.19
N ARG A 248 -4.83 20.89 10.75
CA ARG A 248 -4.62 21.22 9.34
C ARG A 248 -3.57 20.32 8.69
N ILE A 249 -2.68 19.71 9.47
CA ILE A 249 -1.59 18.83 9.02
C ILE A 249 -1.97 17.37 9.26
N GLY A 250 -2.31 17.01 10.49
CA GLY A 250 -2.61 15.64 10.93
C GLY A 250 -1.38 14.73 10.97
N ARG A 251 -1.38 13.76 11.89
CA ARG A 251 -0.22 12.88 12.18
C ARG A 251 0.04 11.83 11.10
N GLN A 252 -0.99 11.39 10.38
CA GLN A 252 -0.89 10.30 9.43
C GLN A 252 0.08 10.63 8.29
N PHE A 253 0.85 9.63 7.84
CA PHE A 253 1.89 9.75 6.80
C PHE A 253 3.10 10.64 7.18
N LEU A 254 3.29 10.94 8.46
CA LEU A 254 4.47 11.63 8.99
C LEU A 254 5.41 10.68 9.77
N ASN A 255 5.60 9.45 9.32
CA ASN A 255 6.57 8.52 9.89
C ASN A 255 7.87 8.57 9.06
N ALA A 256 8.94 9.08 9.67
CA ALA A 256 10.26 9.09 9.06
C ALA A 256 10.85 7.67 9.03
N GLY A 257 11.50 7.31 7.91
CA GLY A 257 12.12 6.00 7.73
C GLY A 257 12.86 5.88 6.41
N ILE A 258 12.99 4.65 5.91
CA ILE A 258 13.73 4.35 4.66
C ILE A 258 12.97 4.73 3.37
N GLY A 259 11.85 5.42 3.48
CA GLY A 259 11.02 5.83 2.36
C GLY A 259 9.85 4.88 2.06
N PHE A 260 9.06 5.28 1.07
CA PHE A 260 7.94 4.50 0.55
C PHE A 260 8.32 3.67 -0.67
N GLY A 261 7.55 2.62 -0.92
CA GLY A 261 7.66 1.72 -2.06
C GLY A 261 6.30 1.20 -2.48
N GLY A 262 6.28 -0.03 -2.99
CA GLY A 262 5.08 -0.71 -3.45
C GLY A 262 4.69 -0.35 -4.87
N GLY A 263 3.67 -1.03 -5.36
CA GLY A 263 3.18 -0.90 -6.74
C GLY A 263 2.38 0.36 -7.04
N CYS A 264 2.21 1.30 -6.07
CA CYS A 264 1.33 2.47 -6.23
C CYS A 264 2.09 3.81 -6.18
N LEU A 265 2.55 4.27 -5.00
CA LEU A 265 3.06 5.63 -4.83
C LEU A 265 4.20 5.98 -5.81
N PRO A 266 5.26 5.15 -5.98
CA PRO A 266 6.37 5.53 -6.85
C PRO A 266 5.96 5.71 -8.32
N LYS A 267 5.15 4.78 -8.86
CA LYS A 267 4.72 4.85 -10.25
C LYS A 267 3.72 5.99 -10.49
N ASP A 268 2.81 6.23 -9.54
CA ASP A 268 1.72 7.20 -9.69
C ASP A 268 2.25 8.64 -9.71
N ILE A 269 3.22 8.99 -8.84
CA ILE A 269 3.83 10.32 -8.85
C ILE A 269 4.60 10.57 -10.14
N ARG A 270 5.32 9.55 -10.66
CA ARG A 270 6.06 9.64 -11.93
C ARG A 270 5.10 9.76 -13.12
N ALA A 271 4.04 8.94 -13.16
CA ALA A 271 3.04 8.99 -14.21
C ALA A 271 2.27 10.32 -14.19
N PHE A 272 2.01 10.89 -13.02
CA PHE A 272 1.35 12.19 -12.89
C PHE A 272 2.24 13.34 -13.38
N ALA A 273 3.52 13.34 -13.03
CA ALA A 273 4.48 14.30 -13.55
C ALA A 273 4.61 14.21 -15.09
N ALA A 274 4.73 12.97 -15.63
CA ALA A 274 4.77 12.76 -17.08
C ALA A 274 3.49 13.27 -17.77
N ARG A 275 2.31 13.04 -17.18
CA ARG A 275 1.05 13.55 -17.74
C ARG A 275 0.95 15.06 -17.71
N ALA A 276 1.49 15.72 -16.67
CA ALA A 276 1.56 17.19 -16.61
C ALA A 276 2.43 17.79 -17.72
N GLU A 277 3.56 17.15 -18.05
CA GLU A 277 4.39 17.54 -19.19
C GLU A 277 3.62 17.42 -20.51
N GLU A 278 2.90 16.31 -20.74
CA GLU A 278 2.06 16.13 -21.93
C GLU A 278 0.95 17.19 -22.06
N LEU A 279 0.43 17.67 -20.93
CA LEU A 279 -0.58 18.73 -20.87
C LEU A 279 0.01 20.16 -20.98
N GLY A 280 1.34 20.30 -21.04
CA GLY A 280 2.02 21.60 -21.11
C GLY A 280 2.09 22.33 -19.77
N VAL A 281 1.83 21.65 -18.65
CA VAL A 281 1.87 22.21 -17.28
C VAL A 281 2.91 21.54 -16.39
N GLY A 282 3.94 20.93 -16.95
CA GLY A 282 5.02 20.24 -16.25
C GLY A 282 5.62 21.01 -15.06
N PRO A 283 5.89 22.34 -15.18
CA PRO A 283 6.41 23.12 -14.07
C PRO A 283 5.58 23.05 -12.78
N ALA A 284 4.25 22.85 -12.89
CA ALA A 284 3.36 22.78 -11.72
C ALA A 284 3.63 21.55 -10.83
N LEU A 285 4.13 20.45 -11.40
CA LEU A 285 4.42 19.20 -10.66
C LEU A 285 5.91 18.91 -10.51
N LYS A 286 6.80 19.86 -10.85
CA LYS A 286 8.25 19.68 -10.75
C LYS A 286 8.73 19.32 -9.34
N PHE A 287 8.00 19.71 -8.30
CA PHE A 287 8.31 19.35 -6.91
C PHE A 287 8.24 17.83 -6.65
N LEU A 288 7.50 17.07 -7.47
CA LEU A 288 7.41 15.62 -7.34
C LEU A 288 8.74 14.91 -7.66
N ASP A 289 9.59 15.50 -8.48
CA ASP A 289 10.94 15.01 -8.73
C ASP A 289 11.77 15.05 -7.44
N GLN A 290 11.62 16.13 -6.65
CA GLN A 290 12.29 16.25 -5.34
C GLN A 290 11.70 15.27 -4.31
N VAL A 291 10.39 15.03 -4.35
CA VAL A 291 9.73 14.02 -3.51
C VAL A 291 10.32 12.63 -3.78
N ASP A 292 10.47 12.23 -5.04
CA ASP A 292 11.06 10.93 -5.42
C ASP A 292 12.57 10.87 -5.10
N GLU A 293 13.30 11.97 -5.26
CA GLU A 293 14.72 12.03 -4.91
C GLU A 293 14.95 11.88 -3.40
N ILE A 294 14.22 12.61 -2.57
CA ILE A 294 14.27 12.48 -1.11
C ILE A 294 13.95 11.03 -0.72
N ASN A 295 12.92 10.45 -1.30
CA ASN A 295 12.53 9.06 -1.04
C ASN A 295 13.69 8.08 -1.32
N ARG A 296 14.35 8.20 -2.48
CA ARG A 296 15.49 7.35 -2.83
C ARG A 296 16.70 7.58 -1.94
N ARG A 297 16.95 8.84 -1.53
CA ARG A 297 18.10 9.21 -0.69
C ARG A 297 18.05 8.55 0.70
N GLN A 298 16.87 8.27 1.26
CA GLN A 298 16.76 7.57 2.54
C GLN A 298 17.38 6.16 2.50
N ARG A 299 17.23 5.47 1.38
CA ARG A 299 17.88 4.15 1.15
C ARG A 299 19.41 4.29 1.19
N THR A 300 19.96 5.28 0.50
CA THR A 300 21.40 5.58 0.49
C THR A 300 21.92 5.94 1.87
N ARG A 301 21.18 6.73 2.65
CA ARG A 301 21.53 7.09 4.04
C ARG A 301 21.56 5.87 4.95
N THR A 302 20.62 4.95 4.80
CA THR A 302 20.57 3.69 5.56
C THR A 302 21.79 2.82 5.25
N ILE A 303 22.16 2.68 3.98
CA ILE A 303 23.34 1.93 3.54
C ILE A 303 24.62 2.57 4.10
N ALA A 304 24.74 3.90 4.03
CA ALA A 304 25.87 4.64 4.59
C ALA A 304 25.99 4.48 6.12
N LEU A 305 24.85 4.40 6.82
CA LEU A 305 24.82 4.13 8.25
C LEU A 305 25.31 2.70 8.55
N ALA A 306 24.83 1.71 7.81
CA ALA A 306 25.28 0.33 7.96
C ALA A 306 26.81 0.20 7.72
N ARG A 307 27.32 0.84 6.65
CA ARG A 307 28.77 0.86 6.36
C ARG A 307 29.60 1.48 7.51
N ARG A 308 29.13 2.60 8.09
CA ARG A 308 29.81 3.22 9.24
C ARG A 308 29.87 2.29 10.45
N LEU A 309 28.77 1.57 10.74
CA LEU A 309 28.72 0.62 11.85
C LEU A 309 29.58 -0.63 11.59
N ALA A 310 29.78 -1.01 10.33
CA ALA A 310 30.68 -2.07 9.91
C ALA A 310 32.19 -1.65 9.92
N GLY A 311 32.52 -0.45 10.37
CA GLY A 311 33.89 0.04 10.38
C GLY A 311 34.40 0.58 9.05
N GLY A 312 33.49 0.89 8.09
CA GLY A 312 33.81 1.49 6.80
C GLY A 312 33.78 0.51 5.62
N ASP A 313 33.89 -0.81 5.88
CA ASP A 313 33.83 -1.86 4.87
C ASP A 313 32.72 -2.87 5.16
N LEU A 314 31.99 -3.26 4.13
CA LEU A 314 30.91 -4.24 4.19
C LEU A 314 31.32 -5.62 3.69
N ALA A 315 32.51 -5.76 3.07
CA ALA A 315 32.97 -7.02 2.50
C ALA A 315 33.04 -8.11 3.58
N GLY A 316 32.31 -9.23 3.33
CA GLY A 316 32.25 -10.37 4.25
C GLY A 316 31.46 -10.14 5.53
N ARG A 317 30.88 -8.93 5.78
CA ARG A 317 30.05 -8.67 6.95
C ARG A 317 28.71 -9.40 6.84
N ARG A 318 28.30 -10.03 7.93
CA ARG A 318 27.02 -10.73 8.02
C ARG A 318 25.93 -9.75 8.45
N VAL A 319 25.06 -9.41 7.51
CA VAL A 319 24.00 -8.44 7.69
C VAL A 319 22.64 -9.12 7.58
N THR A 320 21.77 -8.93 8.56
CA THR A 320 20.39 -9.41 8.48
C THR A 320 19.42 -8.25 8.34
N VAL A 321 18.55 -8.35 7.33
CA VAL A 321 17.45 -7.41 7.11
C VAL A 321 16.14 -8.02 7.60
N LEU A 322 15.45 -7.32 8.50
CA LEU A 322 14.14 -7.66 9.03
C LEU A 322 13.08 -6.90 8.24
N GLY A 323 12.36 -7.63 7.40
CA GLY A 323 11.36 -7.12 6.45
C GLY A 323 11.87 -7.12 5.01
N ALA A 324 11.07 -7.69 4.12
CA ALA A 324 11.28 -7.70 2.67
C ALA A 324 10.18 -6.96 1.92
N THR A 325 8.95 -7.01 2.45
CA THR A 325 7.80 -6.33 1.87
C THR A 325 7.91 -4.81 2.00
N PHE A 326 7.27 -4.07 1.12
CA PHE A 326 7.36 -2.60 1.14
C PHE A 326 6.68 -1.98 2.36
N LYS A 327 5.74 -2.70 2.99
CA LYS A 327 5.06 -2.37 4.24
C LYS A 327 4.52 -3.65 4.92
N PRO A 328 4.15 -3.61 6.22
CA PRO A 328 3.52 -4.75 6.90
C PRO A 328 2.14 -5.07 6.34
N ASN A 329 1.63 -6.26 6.69
CA ASN A 329 0.32 -6.79 6.31
C ASN A 329 0.10 -6.97 4.79
N SER A 330 1.18 -7.15 4.03
CA SER A 330 1.17 -7.44 2.60
C SER A 330 2.34 -8.37 2.26
N ASP A 331 2.22 -9.19 1.22
CA ASP A 331 3.32 -9.99 0.67
C ASP A 331 3.98 -9.33 -0.56
N ASP A 332 3.60 -8.07 -0.85
CA ASP A 332 4.09 -7.32 -2.00
C ASP A 332 5.52 -6.80 -1.78
N VAL A 333 6.41 -7.18 -2.69
CA VAL A 333 7.82 -6.80 -2.69
C VAL A 333 8.18 -5.81 -3.81
N ARG A 334 7.21 -5.37 -4.60
CA ARG A 334 7.44 -4.43 -5.70
C ARG A 334 7.99 -3.11 -5.18
N ASP A 335 9.07 -2.62 -5.79
CA ASP A 335 9.79 -1.40 -5.38
C ASP A 335 10.02 -1.31 -3.85
N SER A 336 10.30 -2.46 -3.21
CA SER A 336 10.53 -2.50 -1.78
C SER A 336 11.80 -1.73 -1.39
N PRO A 337 11.69 -0.69 -0.52
CA PRO A 337 12.85 0.00 0.00
C PRO A 337 13.79 -0.93 0.80
N ALA A 338 13.23 -1.91 1.48
CA ALA A 338 13.98 -2.90 2.26
C ALA A 338 14.85 -3.78 1.36
N LEU A 339 14.26 -4.33 0.28
CA LEU A 339 15.01 -5.14 -0.68
C LEU A 339 16.02 -4.30 -1.47
N ALA A 340 15.70 -3.05 -1.81
CA ALA A 340 16.66 -2.15 -2.44
C ALA A 340 17.90 -1.91 -1.56
N VAL A 341 17.73 -1.75 -0.25
CA VAL A 341 18.84 -1.64 0.72
C VAL A 341 19.59 -2.97 0.81
N ALA A 342 18.88 -4.11 0.96
CA ALA A 342 19.48 -5.45 1.06
C ALA A 342 20.36 -5.77 -0.16
N THR A 343 19.84 -5.55 -1.37
CA THR A 343 20.57 -5.75 -2.63
C THR A 343 21.81 -4.86 -2.71
N ALA A 344 21.68 -3.57 -2.34
CA ALA A 344 22.83 -2.66 -2.37
C ALA A 344 23.92 -3.02 -1.34
N LEU A 345 23.56 -3.55 -0.17
CA LEU A 345 24.52 -4.08 0.80
C LEU A 345 25.21 -5.35 0.27
N HIS A 346 24.45 -6.26 -0.36
CA HIS A 346 24.99 -7.44 -1.01
C HIS A 346 25.98 -7.09 -2.12
N GLN A 347 25.64 -6.12 -2.98
CA GLN A 347 26.53 -5.63 -4.05
C GLN A 347 27.81 -5.00 -3.51
N GLN A 348 27.84 -4.52 -2.26
CA GLN A 348 29.02 -4.03 -1.57
C GLN A 348 29.78 -5.13 -0.82
N GLY A 349 29.44 -6.42 -1.07
CA GLY A 349 30.16 -7.59 -0.56
C GLY A 349 29.68 -8.13 0.79
N ALA A 350 28.59 -7.63 1.35
CA ALA A 350 28.01 -8.20 2.57
C ALA A 350 27.35 -9.56 2.33
N ASP A 351 27.45 -10.49 3.29
CA ASP A 351 26.62 -11.70 3.35
C ASP A 351 25.26 -11.31 3.93
N VAL A 352 24.31 -11.01 3.00
CA VAL A 352 23.00 -10.49 3.37
C VAL A 352 21.98 -11.62 3.48
N ARG A 353 21.29 -11.67 4.64
CA ARG A 353 20.12 -12.51 4.86
C ARG A 353 18.90 -11.63 5.10
N VAL A 354 17.74 -12.08 4.62
CA VAL A 354 16.48 -11.32 4.72
C VAL A 354 15.44 -12.20 5.40
N HIS A 355 14.85 -11.69 6.45
CA HIS A 355 13.67 -12.30 7.10
C HIS A 355 12.42 -11.49 6.74
N ASP A 356 11.34 -12.20 6.39
CA ASP A 356 10.00 -11.60 6.30
C ASP A 356 8.95 -12.64 6.70
N PRO A 357 7.96 -12.28 7.55
CA PRO A 357 6.96 -13.23 8.02
C PRO A 357 6.09 -13.81 6.91
N VAL A 358 5.84 -13.04 5.83
CA VAL A 358 4.88 -13.39 4.77
C VAL A 358 5.52 -13.30 3.38
N GLY A 359 6.31 -12.26 3.12
CA GLY A 359 6.87 -11.95 1.80
C GLY A 359 8.15 -12.72 1.42
N ALA A 360 8.70 -13.60 2.28
CA ALA A 360 9.97 -14.27 2.04
C ALA A 360 10.02 -15.06 0.71
N ALA A 361 8.93 -15.71 0.32
CA ALA A 361 8.84 -16.45 -0.94
C ALA A 361 8.86 -15.52 -2.16
N ASN A 362 8.15 -14.40 -2.08
CA ASN A 362 8.11 -13.38 -3.13
C ASN A 362 9.46 -12.69 -3.25
N ALA A 363 10.12 -12.37 -2.12
CA ALA A 363 11.45 -11.79 -2.09
C ALA A 363 12.49 -12.70 -2.76
N ARG A 364 12.46 -14.01 -2.46
CA ARG A 364 13.37 -15.01 -3.08
C ARG A 364 13.19 -15.11 -4.59
N ARG A 365 11.94 -14.99 -5.08
CA ARG A 365 11.66 -14.99 -6.52
C ARG A 365 12.15 -13.73 -7.22
N ALA A 366 11.97 -12.57 -6.57
CA ALA A 366 12.35 -11.29 -7.14
C ALA A 366 13.86 -11.02 -7.03
N HIS A 367 14.52 -11.53 -5.99
CA HIS A 367 15.93 -11.31 -5.66
C HIS A 367 16.62 -12.65 -5.33
N PRO A 368 16.86 -13.53 -6.32
CA PRO A 368 17.45 -14.85 -6.11
C PRO A 368 18.88 -14.79 -5.55
N GLU A 369 19.56 -13.64 -5.65
CA GLU A 369 20.87 -13.37 -5.07
C GLU A 369 20.85 -13.23 -3.54
N LEU A 370 19.68 -12.94 -2.95
CA LEU A 370 19.51 -12.77 -1.51
C LEU A 370 19.04 -14.06 -0.83
N ARG A 371 19.54 -14.32 0.37
CA ARG A 371 19.11 -15.47 1.19
C ARG A 371 17.90 -15.06 2.02
N CYS A 372 16.71 -15.38 1.53
CA CYS A 372 15.45 -15.04 2.21
C CYS A 372 14.90 -16.24 3.00
N GLY A 373 14.44 -16.00 4.24
CA GLY A 373 13.84 -17.00 5.14
C GLY A 373 12.69 -16.44 5.97
N SER A 374 11.91 -17.34 6.56
CA SER A 374 10.75 -17.03 7.41
C SER A 374 10.95 -17.41 8.89
N ASP A 375 12.05 -18.09 9.24
CA ASP A 375 12.41 -18.34 10.63
C ASP A 375 13.40 -17.29 11.12
N LEU A 376 12.95 -16.45 12.07
CA LEU A 376 13.68 -15.28 12.53
C LEU A 376 15.03 -15.62 13.14
N LEU A 377 15.07 -16.56 14.07
CA LEU A 377 16.29 -16.89 14.80
C LEU A 377 17.35 -17.52 13.89
N THR A 378 16.91 -18.36 12.95
CA THR A 378 17.80 -18.95 11.95
C THR A 378 18.41 -17.88 11.03
N VAL A 379 17.60 -16.94 10.57
CA VAL A 379 18.06 -15.88 9.66
C VAL A 379 19.00 -14.91 10.39
N CYS A 380 18.75 -14.61 11.68
CA CYS A 380 19.57 -13.71 12.49
C CYS A 380 20.86 -14.35 13.04
N ARG A 381 21.04 -15.68 12.91
CA ARG A 381 22.21 -16.37 13.47
C ARG A 381 23.51 -15.81 12.96
N ASP A 382 24.42 -15.47 13.91
CA ASP A 382 25.75 -14.90 13.69
C ASP A 382 25.74 -13.54 12.96
N ALA A 383 24.62 -12.83 12.90
CA ALA A 383 24.59 -11.50 12.31
C ALA A 383 25.45 -10.50 13.11
N GLU A 384 26.14 -9.61 12.38
CA GLU A 384 26.93 -8.51 12.96
C GLU A 384 26.14 -7.21 12.97
N ILE A 385 25.17 -7.06 12.07
CA ILE A 385 24.27 -5.90 12.02
C ILE A 385 22.88 -6.38 11.64
N LEU A 386 21.87 -5.96 12.40
CA LEU A 386 20.46 -6.09 12.04
C LEU A 386 19.92 -4.77 11.49
N LEU A 387 19.14 -4.83 10.41
CA LEU A 387 18.40 -3.70 9.87
C LEU A 387 16.89 -4.00 9.93
N HIS A 388 16.13 -3.27 10.73
CA HIS A 388 14.68 -3.34 10.76
C HIS A 388 14.11 -2.37 9.69
N LEU A 389 13.64 -2.93 8.56
CA LEU A 389 13.28 -2.16 7.37
C LEU A 389 11.82 -2.27 6.95
N THR A 390 11.03 -3.20 7.53
CA THR A 390 9.58 -3.23 7.43
C THR A 390 8.98 -3.43 8.82
N GLU A 391 8.07 -2.57 9.20
CA GLU A 391 7.55 -2.45 10.57
C GLU A 391 6.45 -3.46 10.91
N TRP A 392 6.69 -4.75 10.64
CA TRP A 392 5.81 -5.83 11.07
C TRP A 392 5.61 -5.83 12.59
N SER A 393 4.39 -6.05 13.07
CA SER A 393 4.07 -6.10 14.50
C SER A 393 4.89 -7.16 15.24
N GLN A 394 5.15 -8.30 14.59
CA GLN A 394 5.96 -9.40 15.14
C GLN A 394 7.36 -8.95 15.59
N TYR A 395 7.98 -7.99 14.90
CA TYR A 395 9.31 -7.50 15.32
C TYR A 395 9.28 -6.68 16.59
N ARG A 396 8.13 -6.09 16.96
CA ARG A 396 7.96 -5.38 18.24
C ARG A 396 7.82 -6.34 19.42
N GLU A 397 7.40 -7.57 19.15
CA GLU A 397 7.17 -8.63 20.14
C GLU A 397 8.40 -9.49 20.37
N VAL A 398 9.46 -9.32 19.57
CA VAL A 398 10.73 -10.04 19.71
C VAL A 398 11.39 -9.68 21.04
N ASP A 399 11.81 -10.69 21.80
CA ASP A 399 12.66 -10.47 23.00
C ASP A 399 14.08 -10.14 22.54
N PRO A 400 14.56 -8.89 22.76
CA PRO A 400 15.90 -8.48 22.34
C PRO A 400 17.01 -9.20 23.10
N VAL A 401 16.73 -9.77 24.29
CA VAL A 401 17.70 -10.57 25.05
C VAL A 401 17.91 -11.94 24.39
N GLU A 402 16.82 -12.58 23.98
CA GLU A 402 16.89 -13.86 23.24
C GLU A 402 17.64 -13.66 21.91
N LEU A 403 17.30 -12.60 21.18
CA LEU A 403 17.91 -12.32 19.89
C LEU A 403 19.40 -11.96 20.04
N ALA A 404 19.80 -11.28 21.11
CA ALA A 404 21.21 -11.00 21.41
C ALA A 404 22.03 -12.29 21.62
N GLY A 405 21.37 -13.38 22.05
CA GLY A 405 22.02 -14.68 22.23
C GLY A 405 22.36 -15.42 20.92
N VAL A 406 21.80 -15.01 19.77
CA VAL A 406 22.02 -15.66 18.47
C VAL A 406 22.84 -14.82 17.49
N VAL A 407 22.92 -13.50 17.67
CA VAL A 407 23.74 -12.61 16.82
C VAL A 407 25.20 -12.58 17.29
N SER A 408 26.13 -12.24 16.41
CA SER A 408 27.55 -12.02 16.79
C SER A 408 27.75 -10.69 17.49
N GLU A 409 27.04 -9.66 17.04
CA GLU A 409 27.12 -8.31 17.60
C GLU A 409 25.70 -7.74 17.73
N PRO A 410 25.30 -7.24 18.93
CA PRO A 410 23.99 -6.67 19.15
C PRO A 410 23.90 -5.24 18.59
N VAL A 411 23.99 -5.09 17.28
CA VAL A 411 23.91 -3.82 16.55
C VAL A 411 22.62 -3.80 15.72
N LEU A 412 21.78 -2.79 15.94
CA LEU A 412 20.49 -2.61 15.29
C LEU A 412 20.38 -1.25 14.60
N ILE A 413 20.01 -1.25 13.34
CA ILE A 413 19.50 -0.06 12.63
C ILE A 413 17.99 -0.19 12.53
N ASP A 414 17.25 0.65 13.26
CA ASP A 414 15.80 0.76 13.07
C ASP A 414 15.49 1.81 12.00
N GLY A 415 15.36 1.35 10.76
CA GLY A 415 15.08 2.19 9.61
C GLY A 415 13.61 2.66 9.51
N ARG A 416 12.76 2.26 10.47
CA ARG A 416 11.33 2.65 10.53
C ARG A 416 10.96 3.48 11.76
N ASN A 417 11.88 3.63 12.71
CA ASN A 417 11.60 4.27 14.00
C ASN A 417 10.41 3.62 14.74
N ALA A 418 10.24 2.30 14.62
CA ALA A 418 9.05 1.60 15.05
C ALA A 418 9.28 0.62 16.21
N LEU A 419 10.53 0.36 16.58
CA LEU A 419 10.87 -0.51 17.70
C LEU A 419 10.96 0.27 19.02
N PRO A 420 10.75 -0.39 20.19
CA PRO A 420 10.90 0.22 21.50
C PRO A 420 12.40 0.34 21.87
N HIS A 421 13.06 1.40 21.40
CA HIS A 421 14.52 1.56 21.47
C HIS A 421 15.09 1.41 22.87
N ASP A 422 14.39 1.87 23.92
CA ASP A 422 14.89 1.80 25.31
C ASP A 422 14.92 0.34 25.79
N VAL A 423 13.99 -0.50 25.36
CA VAL A 423 14.00 -1.94 25.66
C VAL A 423 15.19 -2.62 25.00
N TRP A 424 15.45 -2.31 23.73
CA TRP A 424 16.59 -2.86 22.99
C TRP A 424 17.93 -2.40 23.59
N ARG A 425 18.05 -1.11 23.91
CA ARG A 425 19.25 -0.58 24.58
C ARG A 425 19.47 -1.21 25.95
N GLY A 426 18.39 -1.38 26.75
CA GLY A 426 18.42 -2.07 28.04
C GLY A 426 18.89 -3.53 27.95
N ALA A 427 18.65 -4.19 26.82
CA ALA A 427 19.14 -5.53 26.51
C ALA A 427 20.57 -5.55 25.92
N GLY A 428 21.28 -4.42 25.92
CA GLY A 428 22.68 -4.31 25.49
C GLY A 428 22.89 -4.01 23.99
N TRP A 429 21.82 -3.71 23.23
CA TRP A 429 21.94 -3.39 21.82
C TRP A 429 22.43 -1.97 21.57
N THR A 430 23.31 -1.81 20.60
CA THR A 430 23.61 -0.53 19.98
C THR A 430 22.53 -0.20 18.96
N VAL A 431 21.61 0.69 19.31
CA VAL A 431 20.48 1.07 18.44
C VAL A 431 20.80 2.38 17.72
N ARG A 432 20.64 2.37 16.39
CA ARG A 432 20.76 3.53 15.50
C ARG A 432 19.50 3.71 14.67
N THR A 433 19.21 4.95 14.33
CA THR A 433 18.09 5.30 13.44
C THR A 433 18.46 6.46 12.53
N LEU A 434 17.55 6.87 11.68
CA LEU A 434 17.62 8.11 10.91
C LEU A 434 16.75 9.18 11.58
N GLY A 435 17.31 10.36 11.81
CA GLY A 435 16.57 11.51 12.34
C GLY A 435 16.37 11.52 13.86
N ARG A 436 17.14 10.72 14.61
CA ARG A 436 17.10 10.75 16.07
C ARG A 436 18.52 10.78 16.65
N PRO A 437 18.76 11.57 17.70
CA PRO A 437 20.07 11.63 18.31
C PRO A 437 20.48 10.28 18.89
N TYR A 438 21.76 9.98 18.78
CA TYR A 438 22.31 8.79 19.42
C TYR A 438 22.31 8.95 20.93
N ALA A 439 21.57 8.09 21.62
CA ALA A 439 21.70 7.89 23.05
C ALA A 439 22.50 6.60 23.28
N PRO A 440 23.71 6.66 23.86
CA PRO A 440 24.43 5.45 24.23
C PRO A 440 23.64 4.64 25.27
N ALA A 441 23.83 3.31 25.28
CA ALA A 441 23.22 2.45 26.29
C ALA A 441 23.60 2.96 27.69
N GLN A 442 22.61 3.20 28.56
CA GLN A 442 22.88 3.42 29.97
C GLN A 442 23.20 2.07 30.63
N PRO A 443 24.15 1.97 31.56
CA PRO A 443 24.39 0.74 32.30
C PRO A 443 23.07 0.28 32.95
N SER A 444 22.66 -0.94 32.67
CA SER A 444 21.39 -1.49 33.11
C SER A 444 21.28 -1.51 34.64
N ASP A 445 20.37 -0.72 35.20
CA ASP A 445 19.83 -1.00 36.51
C ASP A 445 18.85 -2.18 36.37
N THR A 446 19.28 -3.36 36.78
CA THR A 446 18.54 -4.63 36.66
C THR A 446 17.14 -4.60 37.29
N ARG A 447 16.82 -3.58 38.10
CA ARG A 447 15.48 -3.34 38.65
C ARG A 447 14.49 -2.77 37.66
N SER A 448 14.93 -2.02 36.63
CA SER A 448 14.07 -1.44 35.60
C SER A 448 13.57 -2.44 34.56
N LEU A 449 14.36 -3.50 34.29
CA LEU A 449 13.96 -4.55 33.33
C LEU A 449 12.77 -5.38 33.81
N ASN A 450 12.66 -5.63 35.12
CA ASN A 450 11.51 -6.36 35.69
C ASN A 450 10.23 -5.51 35.73
N ALA A 451 10.33 -4.19 35.87
CA ALA A 451 9.19 -3.29 35.80
C ALA A 451 8.66 -3.14 34.36
N LEU A 452 9.54 -3.09 33.35
CA LEU A 452 9.18 -3.05 31.94
C LEU A 452 8.53 -4.38 31.46
N ARG A 453 9.00 -5.53 31.93
CA ARG A 453 8.35 -6.84 31.67
C ARG A 453 6.91 -6.88 32.16
N ALA A 454 6.62 -6.27 33.31
CA ALA A 454 5.25 -6.21 33.85
C ALA A 454 4.31 -5.33 33.02
N THR A 455 4.84 -4.32 32.31
CA THR A 455 4.04 -3.41 31.48
C THR A 455 3.72 -4.00 30.10
N ILE A 456 4.59 -4.88 29.57
CA ILE A 456 4.40 -5.50 28.26
C ILE A 456 3.41 -6.68 28.30
N VAL A 457 3.24 -7.32 29.47
CA VAL A 457 2.38 -8.53 29.66
C VAL A 457 0.92 -8.17 30.02
N SER A 458 0.58 -6.92 30.29
CA SER A 458 -0.83 -6.53 30.52
C SER A 458 -1.54 -6.25 29.21
N PRO A 459 -2.54 -7.07 28.81
CA PRO A 459 -3.38 -6.74 27.66
C PRO A 459 -4.17 -5.46 27.99
N ALA A 460 -4.07 -4.47 27.14
CA ALA A 460 -4.87 -3.25 27.21
C ALA A 460 -6.35 -3.59 26.99
N THR A 461 -7.07 -3.92 28.06
CA THR A 461 -8.53 -3.96 28.11
C THR A 461 -9.01 -2.55 28.49
N GLY A 462 -9.09 -1.66 27.52
CA GLY A 462 -9.74 -0.38 27.64
C GLY A 462 -10.59 -0.13 26.39
N PRO A 463 -11.85 0.32 26.54
CA PRO A 463 -12.72 0.54 25.40
C PRO A 463 -12.18 1.70 24.54
N SER A 464 -12.29 1.52 23.24
CA SER A 464 -11.98 2.52 22.20
C SER A 464 -12.70 3.87 22.50
N PRO A 465 -12.03 5.03 22.37
CA PRO A 465 -12.63 6.33 22.69
C PRO A 465 -13.46 6.92 21.53
N VAL A 466 -14.41 6.18 20.97
CA VAL A 466 -15.30 6.65 19.89
C VAL A 466 -16.77 6.80 20.34
N ALA A 467 -17.08 6.61 21.60
CA ALA A 467 -18.46 6.65 22.09
C ALA A 467 -18.68 7.69 23.21
N ALA A 468 -18.22 8.93 23.05
CA ALA A 468 -18.58 10.02 23.98
C ALA A 468 -18.47 11.42 23.34
N LEU A 469 -19.24 11.67 22.27
CA LEU A 469 -19.57 13.03 21.81
C LEU A 469 -20.97 13.04 21.18
N SER A 470 -21.95 12.68 22.01
CA SER A 470 -23.37 12.91 21.69
C SER A 470 -24.10 13.16 23.00
N SER A 471 -24.00 14.35 23.52
CA SER A 471 -25.02 15.01 24.36
C SER A 471 -24.42 16.22 25.07
N ALA A 472 -24.47 17.40 24.45
CA ALA A 472 -24.57 18.70 25.10
C ALA A 472 -24.62 19.81 24.03
N LEU A 473 -25.82 20.08 23.52
CA LEU A 473 -26.14 21.41 23.01
C LEU A 473 -27.21 21.99 23.95
N PRO A 474 -27.00 23.13 24.61
CA PRO A 474 -28.07 23.85 25.28
C PRO A 474 -28.88 24.64 24.26
N ASN A 475 -30.20 24.51 24.33
CA ASN A 475 -31.17 25.44 23.76
C ASN A 475 -30.93 26.84 24.30
N GLY A 476 -30.91 27.86 23.46
CA GLY A 476 -30.80 29.25 23.85
C GLY A 476 -31.03 30.20 22.69
N THR A 477 -32.28 30.50 22.41
CA THR A 477 -32.92 31.69 21.84
C THR A 477 -32.04 32.96 21.66
N ALA A 478 -31.93 33.45 20.46
CA ALA A 478 -32.36 34.75 19.88
C ALA A 478 -31.73 34.93 18.50
#